data_8a070ac8892bb5386bd36cbe05d02813
#
_entry.id   8a070ac8892bb5386bd36cbe05d02813
#
_cell.length_a   1.000
_cell.length_b   1.000
_cell.length_c   1.000
_cell.angle_alpha   90.00
_cell.angle_beta   90.00
_cell.angle_gamma   90.00
#
_symmetry.space_group_name_H-M   'P 1'
#
loop_
_entity.id
_entity.type
_entity.pdbx_description
1 polymer ?
#
loop_
_entity_poly.entity_id
_entity_poly.type
_entity_poly.pdbx_seq_one_letter_code
_entity_poly.pdbx_strand_id
1 'polypeptide(L)'
;MAKVLPISIDINEGRLPQKPKGINETVECTSIKEKRRHELEKLTAGFRLFSYFGYDEGVAGHITVRDPEFSDHFWVNPIGVHFGQIKVSDLLLVNHEGAVVQGDRSVNIAAFTIHSRLHMARPDVNAAAHSHSMYGKTF
;
A
#
# COMPACT_ATOMS: atom_id res chain seq x y z
N MET A 1 3.31 15.92 29.95
CA MET A 1 3.20 16.60 28.63
C MET A 1 4.55 16.52 27.94
N ALA A 2 4.70 15.66 26.96
CA ALA A 2 5.94 15.54 26.17
C ALA A 2 6.00 16.69 25.17
N LYS A 3 7.08 17.47 25.21
CA LYS A 3 7.36 18.53 24.24
C LYS A 3 7.70 17.89 22.91
N VAL A 4 6.83 18.01 21.92
CA VAL A 4 7.17 17.70 20.52
C VAL A 4 8.04 18.85 20.03
N LEU A 5 9.31 18.59 19.76
CA LEU A 5 10.21 19.55 19.12
C LEU A 5 9.81 19.68 17.63
N PRO A 6 9.71 20.89 17.07
CA PRO A 6 9.44 21.07 15.67
C PRO A 6 10.62 20.54 14.84
N ILE A 7 10.35 19.65 13.92
CA ILE A 7 11.31 19.23 12.89
C ILE A 7 11.40 20.39 11.90
N SER A 8 12.48 21.16 11.94
CA SER A 8 12.79 22.13 10.88
C SER A 8 13.37 21.38 9.68
N ILE A 9 12.62 21.32 8.60
CA ILE A 9 13.13 20.82 7.31
C ILE A 9 13.76 21.99 6.59
N ASP A 10 15.09 22.00 6.48
CA ASP A 10 15.80 22.96 5.63
C ASP A 10 15.66 22.50 4.17
N ILE A 11 14.80 23.17 3.42
CA ILE A 11 14.51 22.87 2.01
C ILE A 11 15.60 23.39 1.05
N ASN A 12 16.62 24.06 1.52
CA ASN A 12 17.63 24.70 0.67
C ASN A 12 18.87 23.84 0.40
N GLU A 13 19.07 22.73 1.07
CA GLU A 13 20.29 21.93 0.89
C GLU A 13 20.19 20.74 -0.07
N GLY A 14 19.10 20.50 -0.76
CA GLY A 14 19.02 19.47 -1.83
C GLY A 14 19.46 18.05 -1.43
N ARG A 15 19.79 17.80 -0.17
CA ARG A 15 20.15 16.50 0.37
C ARG A 15 18.92 15.84 0.97
N LEU A 16 18.44 14.80 0.31
CA LEU A 16 17.53 13.84 0.95
C LEU A 16 18.17 13.40 2.28
N PRO A 17 17.39 13.36 3.39
CA PRO A 17 17.91 12.89 4.67
C PRO A 17 18.52 11.49 4.46
N GLN A 18 19.76 11.33 4.92
CA GLN A 18 20.44 10.03 4.86
C GLN A 18 19.60 9.02 5.67
N LYS A 19 19.30 7.88 5.07
CA LYS A 19 18.58 6.80 5.75
C LYS A 19 19.27 6.47 7.07
N PRO A 20 18.54 6.44 8.20
CA PRO A 20 19.14 6.02 9.47
C PRO A 20 19.76 4.62 9.30
N LYS A 21 20.99 4.45 9.73
CA LYS A 21 21.65 3.14 9.75
C LYS A 21 20.79 2.18 10.60
N GLY A 22 20.36 1.06 10.03
CA GLY A 22 19.59 0.01 10.71
C GLY A 22 18.11 -0.08 10.36
N ILE A 23 17.53 0.85 9.56
CA ILE A 23 16.09 0.80 9.22
C ILE A 23 15.80 0.12 7.85
N ASN A 24 16.78 -0.37 7.15
CA ASN A 24 16.58 -1.11 5.91
C ASN A 24 17.59 -2.24 5.76
N GLU A 25 17.53 -3.22 6.62
CA GLU A 25 17.89 -4.55 6.18
C GLU A 25 16.79 -4.98 5.19
N THR A 26 17.10 -4.88 3.90
CA THR A 26 16.29 -5.53 2.88
C THR A 26 16.29 -7.01 3.22
N VAL A 27 15.13 -7.52 3.62
CA VAL A 27 14.98 -8.96 3.81
C VAL A 27 15.32 -9.61 2.48
N GLU A 28 16.43 -10.34 2.40
CA GLU A 28 16.81 -11.09 1.23
C GLU A 28 15.87 -12.28 1.11
N CYS A 29 14.93 -12.19 0.20
CA CYS A 29 14.03 -13.29 -0.12
C CYS A 29 14.74 -14.24 -1.10
N THR A 30 14.83 -15.51 -0.76
CA THR A 30 15.50 -16.54 -1.56
C THR A 30 14.66 -17.07 -2.72
N SER A 31 13.34 -16.81 -2.70
CA SER A 31 12.38 -17.25 -3.72
C SER A 31 11.30 -16.20 -3.97
N ILE A 32 10.68 -16.28 -5.18
CA ILE A 32 9.52 -15.44 -5.53
C ILE A 32 8.36 -15.64 -4.54
N LYS A 33 8.13 -16.87 -4.10
CA LYS A 33 7.10 -17.20 -3.12
C LYS A 33 7.34 -16.49 -1.79
N GLU A 34 8.57 -16.48 -1.33
CA GLU A 34 8.97 -15.80 -0.09
C GLU A 34 8.84 -14.28 -0.24
N LYS A 35 9.29 -13.72 -1.39
CA LYS A 35 9.13 -12.31 -1.71
C LYS A 35 7.67 -11.91 -1.73
N ARG A 36 6.79 -12.67 -2.42
CA ARG A 36 5.34 -12.42 -2.44
C ARG A 36 4.76 -12.41 -1.04
N ARG A 37 5.05 -13.42 -0.23
CA ARG A 37 4.59 -13.50 1.15
C ARG A 37 5.01 -12.26 1.95
N HIS A 38 6.26 -11.86 1.86
CA HIS A 38 6.79 -10.68 2.54
C HIS A 38 6.09 -9.38 2.10
N GLU A 39 5.85 -9.19 0.80
CA GLU A 39 5.11 -8.04 0.28
C GLU A 39 3.65 -8.02 0.77
N LEU A 40 2.98 -9.17 0.85
CA LEU A 40 1.61 -9.27 1.36
C LEU A 40 1.53 -9.00 2.87
N GLU A 41 2.50 -9.45 3.65
CA GLU A 41 2.60 -9.14 5.07
C GLU A 41 2.82 -7.64 5.30
N LYS A 42 3.70 -6.99 4.51
CA LYS A 42 3.90 -5.54 4.54
C LYS A 42 2.65 -4.77 4.11
N LEU A 43 1.98 -5.20 3.06
CA LEU A 43 0.73 -4.59 2.60
C LEU A 43 -0.33 -4.65 3.70
N THR A 44 -0.48 -5.80 4.34
CA THR A 44 -1.40 -5.98 5.47
C THR A 44 -1.03 -5.08 6.67
N ALA A 45 0.26 -4.97 6.98
CA ALA A 45 0.74 -4.04 8.01
C ALA A 45 0.45 -2.58 7.64
N GLY A 46 0.60 -2.22 6.36
CA GLY A 46 0.23 -0.91 5.84
C GLY A 46 -1.23 -0.55 6.11
N PHE A 47 -2.17 -1.46 5.81
CA PHE A 47 -3.59 -1.25 6.13
C PHE A 47 -3.82 -0.99 7.62
N ARG A 48 -3.19 -1.78 8.49
CA ARG A 48 -3.34 -1.62 9.94
C ARG A 48 -2.76 -0.31 10.45
N LEU A 49 -1.64 0.15 9.88
CA LEU A 49 -1.05 1.45 10.21
C LEU A 49 -1.96 2.60 9.75
N PHE A 50 -2.52 2.52 8.55
CA PHE A 50 -3.47 3.51 8.06
C PHE A 50 -4.71 3.60 8.97
N SER A 51 -5.24 2.45 9.41
CA SER A 51 -6.33 2.41 10.38
C SER A 51 -5.92 3.00 11.72
N TYR A 52 -4.75 2.65 12.22
CA TYR A 52 -4.25 3.16 13.50
C TYR A 52 -4.12 4.70 13.50
N PHE A 53 -3.72 5.29 12.37
CA PHE A 53 -3.59 6.74 12.22
C PHE A 53 -4.86 7.45 11.73
N GLY A 54 -5.98 6.75 11.57
CA GLY A 54 -7.26 7.34 11.16
C GLY A 54 -7.32 7.73 9.68
N TYR A 55 -6.65 6.99 8.81
CA TYR A 55 -6.65 7.20 7.35
C TYR A 55 -7.62 6.27 6.61
N ASP A 56 -8.57 5.69 7.31
CA ASP A 56 -9.49 4.67 6.80
C ASP A 56 -10.96 5.05 6.93
N GLU A 57 -11.28 6.35 6.89
CA GLU A 57 -12.64 6.81 6.98
C GLU A 57 -13.48 6.35 5.78
N GLY A 58 -14.54 5.62 6.07
CA GLY A 58 -15.41 5.01 5.05
C GLY A 58 -14.85 3.70 4.51
N VAL A 59 -15.27 3.33 3.30
CA VAL A 59 -14.93 2.04 2.64
C VAL A 59 -14.18 2.21 1.32
N ALA A 60 -13.85 3.45 0.94
CA ALA A 60 -13.32 3.77 -0.37
C ALA A 60 -11.79 3.71 -0.46
N GLY A 61 -11.08 3.67 0.67
CA GLY A 61 -9.63 3.57 0.71
C GLY A 61 -9.11 2.23 0.16
N HIS A 62 -7.93 2.26 -0.44
CA HIS A 62 -7.28 1.07 -0.96
C HIS A 62 -5.76 1.26 -1.05
N ILE A 63 -5.04 0.18 -0.83
CA ILE A 63 -3.59 0.14 -1.01
C ILE A 63 -3.28 -1.04 -1.92
N THR A 64 -2.38 -0.85 -2.87
CA THR A 64 -1.97 -1.89 -3.81
C THR A 64 -0.48 -2.11 -3.77
N VAL A 65 -0.05 -3.34 -4.05
CA VAL A 65 1.34 -3.69 -4.32
C VAL A 65 1.40 -4.58 -5.55
N ARG A 66 2.36 -4.31 -6.45
CA ARG A 66 2.59 -5.12 -7.64
C ARG A 66 3.00 -6.53 -7.25
N ASP A 67 2.51 -7.54 -7.97
CA ASP A 67 2.98 -8.90 -7.77
C ASP A 67 4.45 -9.04 -8.21
N PRO A 68 5.30 -9.71 -7.44
CA PRO A 68 6.73 -9.84 -7.77
C PRO A 68 7.03 -10.77 -8.96
N GLU A 69 6.07 -11.57 -9.39
CA GLU A 69 6.18 -12.51 -10.50
C GLU A 69 5.41 -12.03 -11.74
N PHE A 70 4.17 -11.57 -11.53
CA PHE A 70 3.28 -11.14 -12.59
C PHE A 70 3.23 -9.61 -12.62
N SER A 71 4.05 -8.98 -13.47
CA SER A 71 4.19 -7.51 -13.52
C SER A 71 2.92 -6.76 -13.94
N ASP A 72 1.98 -7.46 -14.55
CA ASP A 72 0.66 -6.99 -14.98
C ASP A 72 -0.44 -7.29 -13.95
N HIS A 73 -0.07 -7.74 -12.76
CA HIS A 73 -0.98 -8.01 -11.64
C HIS A 73 -0.58 -7.19 -10.40
N PHE A 74 -1.55 -6.92 -9.56
CA PHE A 74 -1.33 -6.28 -8.26
C PHE A 74 -2.28 -6.84 -7.20
N TRP A 75 -1.80 -6.81 -5.96
CA TRP A 75 -2.57 -7.19 -4.77
C TRP A 75 -3.30 -5.97 -4.21
N VAL A 76 -4.53 -6.16 -3.75
CA VAL A 76 -5.40 -5.11 -3.23
C VAL A 76 -6.36 -5.67 -2.16
N ASN A 77 -6.90 -4.80 -1.31
CA ASN A 77 -7.95 -5.17 -0.36
C ASN A 77 -9.29 -5.38 -1.04
N PRO A 78 -10.14 -6.30 -0.51
CA PRO A 78 -11.53 -6.40 -0.94
C PRO A 78 -12.33 -5.17 -0.52
N ILE A 79 -13.39 -4.86 -1.27
CA ILE A 79 -14.34 -3.82 -0.88
C ILE A 79 -15.08 -4.20 0.41
N GLY A 80 -15.36 -3.21 1.25
CA GLY A 80 -16.22 -3.36 2.43
C GLY A 80 -15.54 -3.98 3.65
N VAL A 81 -14.24 -4.24 3.59
CA VAL A 81 -13.47 -4.70 4.76
C VAL A 81 -12.67 -3.53 5.33
N HIS A 82 -12.91 -3.23 6.60
CA HIS A 82 -12.20 -2.18 7.33
C HIS A 82 -10.69 -2.46 7.38
N PHE A 83 -9.87 -1.44 7.17
CA PHE A 83 -8.40 -1.57 7.10
C PHE A 83 -7.80 -2.28 8.31
N GLY A 84 -8.28 -1.97 9.51
CA GLY A 84 -7.84 -2.62 10.75
C GLY A 84 -8.16 -4.12 10.86
N GLN A 85 -9.02 -4.64 9.98
CA GLN A 85 -9.42 -6.05 9.95
C GLN A 85 -8.80 -6.85 8.83
N ILE A 86 -8.13 -6.20 7.86
CA ILE A 86 -7.50 -6.87 6.73
C ILE A 86 -6.46 -7.88 7.21
N LYS A 87 -6.51 -9.08 6.62
CA LYS A 87 -5.52 -10.17 6.78
C LYS A 87 -4.89 -10.47 5.43
N VAL A 88 -3.74 -11.12 5.44
CA VAL A 88 -3.08 -11.60 4.21
C VAL A 88 -4.01 -12.45 3.35
N SER A 89 -4.83 -13.30 4.00
CA SER A 89 -5.79 -14.17 3.32
C SER A 89 -6.98 -13.45 2.66
N ASP A 90 -7.21 -12.18 3.01
CA ASP A 90 -8.30 -11.39 2.45
C ASP A 90 -7.87 -10.67 1.16
N LEU A 91 -6.57 -10.57 0.90
CA LEU A 91 -6.04 -9.85 -0.24
C LEU A 91 -6.38 -10.53 -1.56
N LEU A 92 -6.70 -9.72 -2.56
CA LEU A 92 -7.08 -10.14 -3.91
C LEU A 92 -5.93 -9.88 -4.88
N LEU A 93 -5.63 -10.84 -5.75
CA LEU A 93 -4.78 -10.61 -6.91
C LEU A 93 -5.66 -10.23 -8.10
N VAL A 94 -5.37 -9.07 -8.69
CA VAL A 94 -6.16 -8.49 -9.79
C VAL A 94 -5.22 -8.21 -10.96
N ASN A 95 -5.64 -8.53 -12.16
CA ASN A 95 -4.91 -8.19 -13.38
C ASN A 95 -5.27 -6.79 -13.89
N HIS A 96 -4.57 -6.30 -14.90
CA HIS A 96 -4.80 -4.96 -15.44
C HIS A 96 -6.15 -4.81 -16.18
N GLU A 97 -6.85 -5.90 -16.50
CA GLU A 97 -8.20 -5.91 -17.09
C GLU A 97 -9.31 -5.88 -16.03
N GLY A 98 -8.96 -6.01 -14.74
CA GLY A 98 -9.89 -5.95 -13.60
C GLY A 98 -10.44 -7.30 -13.18
N ALA A 99 -9.92 -8.40 -13.73
CA ALA A 99 -10.29 -9.72 -13.28
C ALA A 99 -9.58 -10.07 -11.97
N VAL A 100 -10.34 -10.52 -10.98
CA VAL A 100 -9.80 -11.13 -9.78
C VAL A 100 -9.33 -12.54 -10.13
N VAL A 101 -8.02 -12.76 -10.13
CA VAL A 101 -7.41 -14.04 -10.48
C VAL A 101 -7.12 -14.91 -9.26
N GLN A 102 -7.06 -14.29 -8.08
CA GLN A 102 -6.97 -14.98 -6.80
C GLN A 102 -7.76 -14.22 -5.74
N GLY A 103 -8.55 -14.95 -4.96
CA GLY A 103 -9.46 -14.45 -3.93
C GLY A 103 -10.92 -14.71 -4.29
N ASP A 104 -11.81 -14.54 -3.32
CA ASP A 104 -13.24 -14.90 -3.41
C ASP A 104 -14.17 -13.69 -3.21
N ARG A 105 -13.62 -12.47 -3.12
CA ARG A 105 -14.38 -11.24 -2.86
C ARG A 105 -14.29 -10.27 -4.03
N SER A 106 -15.14 -9.27 -4.00
CA SER A 106 -15.15 -8.21 -5.02
C SER A 106 -14.08 -7.15 -4.73
N VAL A 107 -13.46 -6.66 -5.80
CA VAL A 107 -12.56 -5.49 -5.75
C VAL A 107 -13.38 -4.20 -5.83
N ASN A 108 -12.87 -3.14 -5.23
CA ASN A 108 -13.41 -1.80 -5.43
C ASN A 108 -13.07 -1.32 -6.85
N ILE A 109 -14.09 -1.01 -7.65
CA ILE A 109 -13.91 -0.54 -9.03
C ILE A 109 -13.05 0.73 -9.11
N ALA A 110 -13.18 1.65 -8.13
CA ALA A 110 -12.34 2.85 -8.08
C ALA A 110 -10.86 2.49 -7.83
N ALA A 111 -10.59 1.51 -6.94
CA ALA A 111 -9.25 1.00 -6.71
C ALA A 111 -8.65 0.43 -7.99
N PHE A 112 -9.41 -0.39 -8.69
CA PHE A 112 -8.98 -0.96 -9.96
C PHE A 112 -8.70 0.15 -10.99
N THR A 113 -9.65 1.04 -11.25
CA THR A 113 -9.55 2.04 -12.31
C THR A 113 -8.34 2.96 -12.13
N ILE A 114 -8.08 3.42 -10.91
CA ILE A 114 -6.97 4.34 -10.62
C ILE A 114 -5.65 3.60 -10.56
N HIS A 115 -5.57 2.53 -9.75
CA HIS A 115 -4.31 1.87 -9.48
C HIS A 115 -3.82 1.00 -10.64
N SER A 116 -4.71 0.39 -11.43
CA SER A 116 -4.30 -0.33 -12.64
C SER A 116 -3.61 0.61 -13.63
N ARG A 117 -4.18 1.81 -13.86
CA ARG A 117 -3.60 2.83 -14.73
C ARG A 117 -2.26 3.33 -14.21
N LEU A 118 -2.15 3.54 -12.89
CA LEU A 118 -0.89 3.93 -12.26
C LEU A 118 0.18 2.85 -12.45
N HIS A 119 -0.13 1.58 -12.14
CA HIS A 119 0.80 0.48 -12.31
C HIS A 119 1.21 0.25 -13.77
N MET A 120 0.31 0.45 -14.73
CA MET A 120 0.65 0.40 -16.17
C MET A 120 1.56 1.55 -16.60
N ALA A 121 1.25 2.78 -16.18
CA ALA A 121 2.00 3.97 -16.59
C ALA A 121 3.37 4.09 -15.90
N ARG A 122 3.53 3.48 -14.72
CA ARG A 122 4.72 3.59 -13.88
C ARG A 122 5.21 2.21 -13.45
N PRO A 123 5.92 1.49 -14.33
CA PRO A 123 6.47 0.17 -14.00
C PRO A 123 7.50 0.20 -12.85
N ASP A 124 8.07 1.36 -12.57
CA ASP A 124 8.98 1.65 -11.46
C ASP A 124 8.26 1.78 -10.11
N VAL A 125 6.94 2.01 -10.11
CA VAL A 125 6.12 2.10 -8.89
C VAL A 125 5.67 0.72 -8.47
N ASN A 126 6.14 0.27 -7.30
CA ASN A 126 5.80 -1.04 -6.75
C ASN A 126 4.51 -1.02 -5.93
N ALA A 127 4.23 0.06 -5.21
CA ALA A 127 3.05 0.19 -4.37
C ALA A 127 2.40 1.56 -4.53
N ALA A 128 1.08 1.61 -4.34
CA ALA A 128 0.30 2.84 -4.34
C ALA A 128 -0.75 2.80 -3.23
N ALA A 129 -1.02 3.94 -2.59
CA ALA A 129 -2.00 4.05 -1.54
C ALA A 129 -2.96 5.20 -1.81
N HIS A 130 -4.25 4.93 -1.61
CA HIS A 130 -5.32 5.90 -1.55
C HIS A 130 -6.02 5.78 -0.20
N SER A 131 -6.10 6.87 0.53
CA SER A 131 -6.70 6.88 1.86
C SER A 131 -7.62 8.07 2.06
N HIS A 132 -8.53 7.93 3.01
CA HIS A 132 -9.45 8.97 3.40
C HIS A 132 -9.15 9.38 4.84
N SER A 133 -8.49 10.51 5.02
CA SER A 133 -8.31 11.14 6.33
C SER A 133 -9.23 12.34 6.49
N MET A 134 -9.56 12.71 7.72
CA MET A 134 -10.41 13.85 8.00
C MET A 134 -9.88 15.13 7.33
N TYR A 135 -8.60 15.41 7.49
CA TYR A 135 -7.98 16.62 6.93
C TYR A 135 -7.66 16.49 5.44
N GLY A 136 -7.28 15.31 4.95
CA GLY A 136 -7.00 15.11 3.53
C GLY A 136 -8.21 15.28 2.61
N LYS A 137 -9.43 15.13 3.14
CA LYS A 137 -10.67 15.35 2.39
C LYS A 137 -11.08 16.83 2.33
N THR A 138 -10.46 17.70 3.11
CA THR A 138 -10.78 19.14 3.15
C THR A 138 -9.96 19.97 2.17
N PHE A 139 -8.97 19.38 1.51
CA PHE A 139 -8.22 19.94 0.41
C PHE A 139 -8.70 19.37 -0.91
#